data_7916de661cefae1b293036402b60a7ff
#
_entry.id   7916de661cefae1b293036402b60a7ff
#
_cell.length_a   1.000
_cell.length_b   1.000
_cell.length_c   1.000
_cell.angle_alpha   90.00
_cell.angle_beta   90.00
_cell.angle_gamma   90.00
#
_symmetry.space_group_name_H-M   'P 1'
#
loop_
_entity.id
_entity.type
_entity.pdbx_description
1 polymer ?
#
loop_
_entity_poly.entity_id
_entity_poly.type
_entity_poly.pdbx_seq_one_letter_code
_entity_poly.pdbx_strand_id
1 'polypeptide(L)'
;MNINLTGKKAIVTGGTGQLGRCIVRSLAECGADVAIHYLRNKEKAEELVAEVKAMGRNAGAFQADITSEKSIYAMRDKVYEEYGKPDIIINNAVIQYSWKSVLEQDPSDYISQFESCVMHNVYMNKAFVPHLIEQHYGRIVVMNTECSALSDAGVSAYVAGKRGLDGLVRCLAKEIGKHNITVNQVAPGWTISEKDRDDHSEVQPDYDKTVPMGHRGTDQDIANMVCFLASDLAAFTTGTYIPVCGGRVMPGI
;
A
#
# COMPACT_ATOMS: atom_id res chain seq x y z
N MET A 1 7.90 3.09 -23.39
CA MET A 1 7.24 3.96 -22.40
C MET A 1 7.83 3.62 -21.06
N ASN A 2 8.45 4.57 -20.37
CA ASN A 2 9.12 4.31 -19.08
C ASN A 2 8.37 5.06 -17.98
N ILE A 3 8.22 4.40 -16.81
CA ILE A 3 7.72 5.08 -15.60
C ILE A 3 8.82 6.02 -15.13
N ASN A 4 8.50 7.30 -15.00
CA ASN A 4 9.43 8.32 -14.50
C ASN A 4 8.77 9.09 -13.34
N LEU A 5 9.37 8.99 -12.16
CA LEU A 5 8.96 9.68 -10.94
C LEU A 5 10.01 10.69 -10.47
N THR A 6 10.93 11.10 -11.36
CA THR A 6 11.97 12.09 -11.03
C THR A 6 11.34 13.41 -10.55
N GLY A 7 11.81 13.89 -9.41
CA GLY A 7 11.28 15.10 -8.76
C GLY A 7 10.01 14.89 -7.94
N LYS A 8 9.46 13.67 -7.92
CA LYS A 8 8.31 13.32 -7.07
C LYS A 8 8.78 12.81 -5.72
N LYS A 9 8.01 13.12 -4.69
CA LYS A 9 8.20 12.65 -3.33
C LYS A 9 7.08 11.69 -2.96
N ALA A 10 7.44 10.49 -2.51
CA ALA A 10 6.49 9.49 -2.06
C ALA A 10 6.58 9.27 -0.55
N ILE A 11 5.45 8.94 0.09
CA ILE A 11 5.42 8.37 1.44
C ILE A 11 4.84 6.97 1.38
N VAL A 12 5.50 5.99 2.01
CA VAL A 12 5.07 4.58 2.03
C VAL A 12 4.84 4.14 3.47
N THR A 13 3.58 3.85 3.84
CA THR A 13 3.29 3.29 5.16
C THR A 13 3.66 1.81 5.20
N GLY A 14 4.23 1.36 6.33
CA GLY A 14 4.74 -0.02 6.45
C GLY A 14 5.89 -0.32 5.48
N GLY A 15 6.73 0.68 5.19
CA GLY A 15 7.86 0.56 4.27
C GLY A 15 8.88 -0.51 4.66
N THR A 16 8.96 -0.89 5.93
CA THR A 16 9.86 -1.96 6.41
C THR A 16 9.27 -3.37 6.31
N GLY A 17 8.00 -3.50 5.91
CA GLY A 17 7.35 -4.80 5.67
C GLY A 17 7.85 -5.46 4.37
N GLN A 18 7.51 -6.75 4.16
CA GLN A 18 7.94 -7.52 2.99
C GLN A 18 7.63 -6.81 1.67
N LEU A 19 6.37 -6.52 1.43
CA LEU A 19 5.92 -5.81 0.23
C LEU A 19 6.36 -4.34 0.24
N GLY A 20 6.34 -3.69 1.41
CA GLY A 20 6.73 -2.28 1.56
C GLY A 20 8.15 -1.99 1.09
N ARG A 21 9.12 -2.86 1.41
CA ARG A 21 10.51 -2.70 0.97
C ARG A 21 10.66 -2.76 -0.56
N CYS A 22 9.99 -3.72 -1.18
CA CYS A 22 9.98 -3.83 -2.64
C CYS A 22 9.37 -2.58 -3.28
N ILE A 23 8.23 -2.09 -2.76
CA ILE A 23 7.58 -0.86 -3.24
C ILE A 23 8.53 0.36 -3.09
N VAL A 24 9.19 0.51 -1.94
CA VAL A 24 10.13 1.62 -1.70
C VAL A 24 11.28 1.60 -2.70
N ARG A 25 11.91 0.44 -2.91
CA ARG A 25 13.01 0.28 -3.89
C ARG A 25 12.53 0.61 -5.31
N SER A 26 11.40 0.07 -5.72
CA SER A 26 10.86 0.29 -7.07
C SER A 26 10.46 1.75 -7.33
N LEU A 27 9.91 2.46 -6.34
CA LEU A 27 9.65 3.89 -6.45
C LEU A 27 10.95 4.69 -6.61
N ALA A 28 12.00 4.33 -5.85
CA ALA A 28 13.31 4.95 -5.94
C ALA A 28 14.00 4.68 -7.30
N GLU A 29 13.93 3.45 -7.80
CA GLU A 29 14.41 3.07 -9.14
C GLU A 29 13.69 3.84 -10.26
N CYS A 30 12.40 4.13 -10.09
CA CYS A 30 11.64 5.00 -10.98
C CYS A 30 11.98 6.49 -10.83
N GLY A 31 12.84 6.87 -9.89
CA GLY A 31 13.33 8.24 -9.70
C GLY A 31 12.67 9.04 -8.58
N ALA A 32 11.77 8.45 -7.80
CA ALA A 32 11.15 9.14 -6.68
C ALA A 32 12.10 9.24 -5.48
N ASP A 33 11.97 10.33 -4.73
CA ASP A 33 12.43 10.39 -3.35
C ASP A 33 11.39 9.68 -2.46
N VAL A 34 11.79 9.02 -1.34
CA VAL A 34 10.86 8.20 -0.56
C VAL A 34 10.96 8.43 0.95
N ALA A 35 9.87 8.90 1.57
CA ALA A 35 9.66 8.89 3.01
C ALA A 35 9.16 7.51 3.45
N ILE A 36 9.91 6.83 4.31
CA ILE A 36 9.71 5.45 4.71
C ILE A 36 9.09 5.43 6.11
N HIS A 37 7.79 5.10 6.20
CA HIS A 37 7.16 4.93 7.50
C HIS A 37 7.40 3.53 8.06
N TYR A 38 7.67 3.47 9.38
CA TYR A 38 7.79 2.26 10.16
C TYR A 38 7.09 2.40 11.53
N LEU A 39 6.73 1.26 12.15
CA LEU A 39 6.18 1.24 13.52
C LEU A 39 7.25 0.92 14.57
N ARG A 40 7.99 -0.18 14.40
CA ARG A 40 8.89 -0.72 15.42
C ARG A 40 10.33 -0.90 14.96
N ASN A 41 10.54 -1.31 13.73
CA ASN A 41 11.86 -1.70 13.25
C ASN A 41 12.59 -0.51 12.62
N LYS A 42 13.25 0.28 13.48
CA LYS A 42 14.02 1.45 13.07
C LYS A 42 15.26 1.06 12.24
N GLU A 43 15.94 -0.01 12.63
CA GLU A 43 17.15 -0.48 11.93
C GLU A 43 16.85 -0.81 10.48
N LYS A 44 15.83 -1.63 10.21
CA LYS A 44 15.40 -1.93 8.83
C LYS A 44 14.96 -0.68 8.06
N ALA A 45 14.40 0.32 8.73
CA ALA A 45 14.04 1.57 8.06
C ALA A 45 15.28 2.36 7.67
N GLU A 46 16.29 2.42 8.54
CA GLU A 46 17.57 3.10 8.27
C GLU A 46 18.40 2.38 7.20
N GLU A 47 18.42 1.04 7.19
CA GLU A 47 19.03 0.24 6.12
C GLU A 47 18.38 0.57 4.76
N LEU A 48 17.06 0.59 4.70
CA LEU A 48 16.32 0.90 3.47
C LEU A 48 16.54 2.37 3.03
N VAL A 49 16.66 3.31 3.97
CA VAL A 49 17.05 4.69 3.68
C VAL A 49 18.44 4.73 3.03
N ALA A 50 19.40 3.94 3.54
CA ALA A 50 20.75 3.87 2.96
C ALA A 50 20.74 3.29 1.54
N GLU A 51 19.94 2.23 1.29
CA GLU A 51 19.76 1.65 -0.03
C GLU A 51 19.21 2.69 -1.03
N VAL A 52 18.13 3.40 -0.67
CA VAL A 52 17.52 4.43 -1.53
C VAL A 52 18.50 5.58 -1.80
N LYS A 53 19.28 6.00 -0.80
CA LYS A 53 20.33 7.01 -0.99
C LYS A 53 21.45 6.54 -1.91
N ALA A 54 21.81 5.27 -1.86
CA ALA A 54 22.79 4.67 -2.79
C ALA A 54 22.31 4.67 -4.24
N MET A 55 20.99 4.66 -4.48
CA MET A 55 20.38 4.86 -5.81
C MET A 55 20.37 6.34 -6.26
N GLY A 56 20.93 7.25 -5.47
CA GLY A 56 20.96 8.69 -5.76
C GLY A 56 19.63 9.40 -5.50
N ARG A 57 18.75 8.83 -4.67
CA ARG A 57 17.48 9.43 -4.27
C ARG A 57 17.52 9.90 -2.82
N ASN A 58 16.68 10.90 -2.49
CA ASN A 58 16.54 11.30 -1.10
C ASN A 58 15.58 10.33 -0.36
N ALA A 59 15.90 10.02 0.90
CA ALA A 59 15.05 9.20 1.75
C ALA A 59 15.18 9.58 3.22
N GLY A 60 14.09 9.39 3.97
CA GLY A 60 14.04 9.53 5.43
C GLY A 60 13.14 8.47 6.06
N ALA A 61 13.43 8.09 7.31
CA ALA A 61 12.65 7.13 8.08
C ALA A 61 11.78 7.84 9.13
N PHE A 62 10.47 7.57 9.14
CA PHE A 62 9.49 8.25 9.98
C PHE A 62 8.67 7.24 10.76
N GLN A 63 8.69 7.36 12.10
CA GLN A 63 7.95 6.47 12.97
C GLN A 63 6.54 6.98 13.24
N ALA A 64 5.54 6.09 13.11
CA ALA A 64 4.18 6.35 13.58
C ALA A 64 3.43 5.05 13.91
N ASP A 65 2.37 5.18 14.69
CA ASP A 65 1.32 4.18 14.80
C ASP A 65 0.17 4.56 13.87
N ILE A 66 -0.10 3.72 12.87
CA ILE A 66 -1.14 3.98 11.86
C ILE A 66 -2.57 3.95 12.43
N THR A 67 -2.77 3.39 13.62
CA THR A 67 -4.07 3.36 14.31
C THR A 67 -4.33 4.60 15.16
N SER A 68 -3.33 5.48 15.28
CA SER A 68 -3.40 6.72 16.06
C SER A 68 -3.39 7.95 15.15
N GLU A 69 -4.52 8.66 15.09
CA GLU A 69 -4.62 9.94 14.36
C GLU A 69 -3.52 10.91 14.80
N LYS A 70 -3.31 11.06 16.11
CA LYS A 70 -2.27 11.94 16.67
C LYS A 70 -0.87 11.54 16.20
N SER A 71 -0.58 10.24 16.13
CA SER A 71 0.73 9.74 15.69
C SER A 71 0.96 10.04 14.20
N ILE A 72 -0.06 9.88 13.36
CA ILE A 72 0.01 10.20 11.92
C ILE A 72 0.21 11.70 11.70
N TYR A 73 -0.49 12.58 12.45
CA TYR A 73 -0.27 14.01 12.32
C TYR A 73 1.13 14.43 12.76
N ALA A 74 1.64 13.86 13.86
CA ALA A 74 3.02 14.11 14.30
C ALA A 74 4.05 13.62 13.26
N MET A 75 3.81 12.48 12.61
CA MET A 75 4.63 12.00 11.50
C MET A 75 4.57 12.97 10.31
N ARG A 76 3.37 13.43 9.92
CA ARG A 76 3.20 14.40 8.83
C ARG A 76 4.04 15.66 9.07
N ASP A 77 3.98 16.21 10.27
CA ASP A 77 4.70 17.45 10.60
C ASP A 77 6.21 17.26 10.43
N LYS A 78 6.77 16.14 10.92
CA LYS A 78 8.17 15.78 10.72
C LYS A 78 8.52 15.55 9.24
N VAL A 79 7.66 14.84 8.50
CA VAL A 79 7.86 14.63 7.06
C VAL A 79 7.91 15.99 6.33
N TYR A 80 7.01 16.91 6.66
CA TYR A 80 6.98 18.23 6.03
C TYR A 80 8.23 19.06 6.36
N GLU A 81 8.70 18.99 7.60
CA GLU A 81 9.88 19.73 8.07
C GLU A 81 11.20 19.17 7.50
N GLU A 82 11.39 17.84 7.60
CA GLU A 82 12.69 17.21 7.32
C GLU A 82 12.83 16.76 5.87
N TYR A 83 11.71 16.44 5.19
CA TYR A 83 11.71 15.79 3.88
C TYR A 83 10.97 16.61 2.82
N GLY A 84 9.95 17.34 3.24
CA GLY A 84 9.04 18.09 2.38
C GLY A 84 7.73 17.36 2.14
N LYS A 85 6.82 18.03 1.44
CA LYS A 85 5.45 17.57 1.24
C LYS A 85 5.40 16.49 0.14
N PRO A 86 4.82 15.28 0.40
CA PRO A 86 4.73 14.21 -0.59
C PRO A 86 3.71 14.51 -1.69
N ASP A 87 4.04 14.08 -2.92
CA ASP A 87 3.15 14.05 -4.10
C ASP A 87 2.38 12.74 -4.20
N ILE A 88 2.98 11.66 -3.66
CA ILE A 88 2.53 10.28 -3.78
C ILE A 88 2.35 9.69 -2.39
N ILE A 89 1.19 9.07 -2.15
CA ILE A 89 0.87 8.40 -0.89
C ILE A 89 0.61 6.93 -1.18
N ILE A 90 1.41 6.05 -0.56
CA ILE A 90 1.22 4.60 -0.64
C ILE A 90 0.80 4.07 0.73
N ASN A 91 -0.48 3.77 0.87
CA ASN A 91 -1.05 3.19 2.08
C ASN A 91 -0.94 1.66 2.04
N ASN A 92 0.19 1.14 2.53
CA ASN A 92 0.53 -0.28 2.48
C ASN A 92 0.46 -0.98 3.85
N ALA A 93 0.63 -0.27 4.96
CA ALA A 93 0.64 -0.87 6.29
C ALA A 93 -0.68 -1.58 6.64
N VAL A 94 -0.58 -2.73 7.31
CA VAL A 94 -1.70 -3.50 7.87
C VAL A 94 -1.25 -4.24 9.12
N ILE A 95 -2.17 -4.47 10.05
CA ILE A 95 -1.94 -5.31 11.24
C ILE A 95 -2.24 -6.77 10.88
N GLN A 96 -1.35 -7.68 11.26
CA GLN A 96 -1.54 -9.12 11.12
C GLN A 96 -2.30 -9.68 12.33
N TYR A 97 -3.12 -10.70 12.11
CA TYR A 97 -3.87 -11.41 13.15
C TYR A 97 -4.00 -12.91 12.80
N SER A 98 -4.45 -13.72 13.75
CA SER A 98 -4.67 -15.15 13.52
C SER A 98 -6.02 -15.39 12.84
N TRP A 99 -6.01 -16.07 11.71
CA TRP A 99 -7.21 -16.37 10.92
C TRP A 99 -7.98 -17.55 11.50
N LYS A 100 -9.28 -17.36 11.70
CA LYS A 100 -10.22 -18.34 12.24
C LYS A 100 -11.58 -18.23 11.55
N SER A 101 -12.44 -19.20 11.79
CA SER A 101 -13.84 -19.11 11.33
C SER A 101 -14.56 -17.89 11.94
N VAL A 102 -15.61 -17.40 11.29
CA VAL A 102 -16.39 -16.23 11.79
C VAL A 102 -16.86 -16.43 13.23
N LEU A 103 -17.26 -17.66 13.59
CA LEU A 103 -17.81 -17.95 14.90
C LEU A 103 -16.73 -18.04 16.01
N GLU A 104 -15.47 -18.24 15.64
CA GLU A 104 -14.33 -18.37 16.55
C GLU A 104 -13.44 -17.14 16.57
N GLN A 105 -13.58 -16.24 15.58
CA GLN A 105 -12.76 -15.04 15.47
C GLN A 105 -13.10 -14.05 16.59
N ASP A 106 -12.07 -13.58 17.28
CA ASP A 106 -12.25 -12.59 18.35
C ASP A 106 -12.78 -11.26 17.76
N PRO A 107 -13.80 -10.65 18.37
CA PRO A 107 -14.30 -9.34 17.95
C PRO A 107 -13.24 -8.24 17.91
N SER A 108 -12.21 -8.32 18.75
CA SER A 108 -11.08 -7.37 18.73
C SER A 108 -10.28 -7.40 17.43
N ASP A 109 -10.24 -8.55 16.74
CA ASP A 109 -9.58 -8.65 15.44
C ASP A 109 -10.34 -7.86 14.36
N TYR A 110 -11.69 -7.85 14.40
CA TYR A 110 -12.49 -7.02 13.49
C TYR A 110 -12.23 -5.52 13.72
N ILE A 111 -12.14 -5.09 14.99
CA ILE A 111 -11.80 -3.72 15.35
C ILE A 111 -10.40 -3.37 14.82
N SER A 112 -9.41 -4.21 15.12
CA SER A 112 -8.03 -4.04 14.67
C SER A 112 -7.90 -3.97 13.14
N GLN A 113 -8.66 -4.81 12.41
CA GLN A 113 -8.66 -4.77 10.95
C GLN A 113 -9.37 -3.53 10.41
N PHE A 114 -10.43 -3.06 11.05
CA PHE A 114 -11.06 -1.80 10.68
C PHE A 114 -10.12 -0.61 10.93
N GLU A 115 -9.45 -0.57 12.07
CA GLU A 115 -8.47 0.46 12.40
C GLU A 115 -7.30 0.49 11.41
N SER A 116 -6.70 -0.66 11.11
CA SER A 116 -5.52 -0.72 10.22
C SER A 116 -5.87 -0.60 8.73
N CYS A 117 -7.05 -1.05 8.30
CA CYS A 117 -7.44 -0.97 6.89
C CYS A 117 -8.19 0.33 6.56
N VAL A 118 -9.16 0.73 7.39
CA VAL A 118 -10.04 1.88 7.10
C VAL A 118 -9.54 3.14 7.78
N MET A 119 -9.44 3.14 9.13
CA MET A 119 -9.09 4.36 9.87
C MET A 119 -7.67 4.85 9.57
N HIS A 120 -6.71 3.96 9.38
CA HIS A 120 -5.39 4.31 8.85
C HIS A 120 -5.49 5.20 7.60
N ASN A 121 -6.29 4.76 6.60
CA ASN A 121 -6.47 5.53 5.36
C ASN A 121 -7.22 6.84 5.59
N VAL A 122 -8.21 6.89 6.50
CA VAL A 122 -8.87 8.13 6.89
C VAL A 122 -7.87 9.11 7.47
N TYR A 123 -7.02 8.68 8.41
CA TYR A 123 -6.03 9.54 9.06
C TYR A 123 -4.95 10.03 8.07
N MET A 124 -4.43 9.15 7.21
CA MET A 124 -3.48 9.52 6.16
C MET A 124 -4.09 10.53 5.19
N ASN A 125 -5.32 10.30 4.75
CA ASN A 125 -6.01 11.21 3.84
C ASN A 125 -6.22 12.60 4.49
N LYS A 126 -6.72 12.66 5.73
CA LYS A 126 -6.89 13.92 6.45
C LYS A 126 -5.57 14.68 6.67
N ALA A 127 -4.48 13.94 6.89
CA ALA A 127 -3.16 14.53 7.16
C ALA A 127 -2.48 15.07 5.89
N PHE A 128 -2.60 14.39 4.75
CA PHE A 128 -1.79 14.67 3.56
C PHE A 128 -2.60 15.19 2.35
N VAL A 129 -3.87 14.82 2.18
CA VAL A 129 -4.66 15.22 1.01
C VAL A 129 -4.89 16.74 0.90
N PRO A 130 -5.07 17.52 2.00
CA PRO A 130 -5.21 18.96 1.88
C PRO A 130 -4.08 19.61 1.07
N HIS A 131 -2.82 19.18 1.28
CA HIS A 131 -1.71 19.67 0.49
C HIS A 131 -1.80 19.27 -1.00
N LEU A 132 -2.20 18.03 -1.29
CA LEU A 132 -2.37 17.57 -2.68
C LEU A 132 -3.43 18.40 -3.42
N ILE A 133 -4.50 18.82 -2.72
CA ILE A 133 -5.54 19.69 -3.25
C ILE A 133 -4.97 21.09 -3.57
N GLU A 134 -4.19 21.66 -2.65
CA GLU A 134 -3.55 22.98 -2.83
C GLU A 134 -2.63 23.01 -4.05
N GLN A 135 -1.86 21.95 -4.28
CA GLN A 135 -0.93 21.88 -5.43
C GLN A 135 -1.57 21.39 -6.73
N HIS A 136 -2.86 20.98 -6.71
CA HIS A 136 -3.56 20.39 -7.85
C HIS A 136 -2.85 19.19 -8.48
N TYR A 137 -2.25 18.34 -7.66
CA TYR A 137 -1.59 17.11 -8.07
C TYR A 137 -1.52 16.14 -6.90
N GLY A 138 -1.75 14.86 -7.17
CA GLY A 138 -1.55 13.78 -6.20
C GLY A 138 -1.82 12.41 -6.79
N ARG A 139 -1.09 11.41 -6.27
CA ARG A 139 -1.29 9.99 -6.57
C ARG A 139 -1.41 9.23 -5.27
N ILE A 140 -2.57 8.62 -5.04
CA ILE A 140 -2.83 7.82 -3.83
C ILE A 140 -3.05 6.38 -4.26
N VAL A 141 -2.20 5.48 -3.77
CA VAL A 141 -2.30 4.04 -4.03
C VAL A 141 -2.47 3.32 -2.70
N VAL A 142 -3.52 2.52 -2.61
CA VAL A 142 -3.91 1.82 -1.40
C VAL A 142 -3.80 0.32 -1.62
N MET A 143 -3.17 -0.39 -0.69
CA MET A 143 -3.06 -1.84 -0.78
C MET A 143 -4.35 -2.51 -0.28
N ASN A 144 -5.07 -3.11 -1.21
CA ASN A 144 -6.20 -3.99 -0.93
C ASN A 144 -5.72 -5.46 -0.95
N THR A 145 -6.54 -6.42 -1.38
CA THR A 145 -6.22 -7.85 -1.47
C THR A 145 -7.22 -8.56 -2.36
N GLU A 146 -6.83 -9.65 -3.02
CA GLU A 146 -7.77 -10.54 -3.72
C GLU A 146 -8.84 -11.11 -2.79
N CYS A 147 -8.50 -11.33 -1.50
CA CYS A 147 -9.43 -11.87 -0.51
C CYS A 147 -10.68 -11.00 -0.36
N SER A 148 -10.58 -9.68 -0.59
CA SER A 148 -11.75 -8.82 -0.52
C SER A 148 -12.78 -9.13 -1.62
N ALA A 149 -12.37 -9.66 -2.76
CA ALA A 149 -13.28 -10.08 -3.84
C ALA A 149 -13.77 -11.52 -3.65
N LEU A 150 -12.88 -12.43 -3.21
CA LEU A 150 -13.18 -13.86 -3.06
C LEU A 150 -14.01 -14.16 -1.81
N SER A 151 -13.71 -13.48 -0.69
CA SER A 151 -14.36 -13.70 0.61
C SER A 151 -14.23 -15.17 1.10
N ASP A 152 -13.02 -15.73 0.99
CA ASP A 152 -12.73 -17.09 1.41
C ASP A 152 -13.01 -17.29 2.91
N ALA A 153 -13.29 -18.54 3.32
CA ALA A 153 -13.50 -18.88 4.72
C ALA A 153 -12.23 -18.62 5.56
N GLY A 154 -12.40 -18.21 6.80
CA GLY A 154 -11.31 -17.99 7.76
C GLY A 154 -10.71 -16.58 7.76
N VAL A 155 -11.02 -15.71 6.78
CA VAL A 155 -10.42 -14.37 6.64
C VAL A 155 -11.40 -13.23 6.87
N SER A 156 -12.49 -13.47 7.58
CA SER A 156 -13.64 -12.56 7.65
C SER A 156 -13.32 -11.15 8.18
N ALA A 157 -12.52 -11.03 9.24
CA ALA A 157 -12.16 -9.72 9.78
C ALA A 157 -11.32 -8.90 8.78
N TYR A 158 -10.36 -9.55 8.10
CA TYR A 158 -9.55 -8.93 7.05
C TYR A 158 -10.40 -8.48 5.87
N VAL A 159 -11.28 -9.37 5.38
CA VAL A 159 -12.21 -9.05 4.29
C VAL A 159 -13.13 -7.90 4.66
N ALA A 160 -13.70 -7.87 5.87
CA ALA A 160 -14.54 -6.78 6.34
C ALA A 160 -13.79 -5.43 6.30
N GLY A 161 -12.56 -5.38 6.82
CA GLY A 161 -11.73 -4.19 6.77
C GLY A 161 -11.39 -3.74 5.34
N LYS A 162 -10.99 -4.69 4.48
CA LYS A 162 -10.60 -4.38 3.08
C LYS A 162 -11.79 -4.03 2.18
N ARG A 163 -12.98 -4.57 2.45
CA ARG A 163 -14.22 -4.12 1.78
C ARG A 163 -14.64 -2.73 2.23
N GLY A 164 -14.51 -2.40 3.52
CA GLY A 164 -14.72 -1.04 4.02
C GLY A 164 -13.77 -0.04 3.37
N LEU A 165 -12.51 -0.43 3.18
CA LEU A 165 -11.50 0.35 2.48
C LEU A 165 -11.89 0.63 1.02
N ASP A 166 -12.44 -0.35 0.28
CA ASP A 166 -12.89 -0.14 -1.11
C ASP A 166 -13.94 0.98 -1.20
N GLY A 167 -14.91 0.99 -0.30
CA GLY A 167 -15.92 2.07 -0.23
C GLY A 167 -15.29 3.44 0.01
N LEU A 168 -14.37 3.54 0.97
CA LEU A 168 -13.66 4.79 1.29
C LEU A 168 -12.88 5.32 0.07
N VAL A 169 -12.13 4.47 -0.61
CA VAL A 169 -11.33 4.84 -1.78
C VAL A 169 -12.19 5.38 -2.91
N ARG A 170 -13.32 4.73 -3.20
CA ARG A 170 -14.25 5.17 -4.26
C ARG A 170 -14.91 6.50 -3.94
N CYS A 171 -15.28 6.75 -2.68
CA CYS A 171 -15.80 8.04 -2.25
C CYS A 171 -14.74 9.13 -2.44
N LEU A 172 -13.55 8.93 -1.89
CA LEU A 172 -12.46 9.90 -1.98
C LEU A 172 -12.09 10.22 -3.44
N ALA A 173 -12.01 9.20 -4.31
CA ALA A 173 -11.70 9.41 -5.73
C ALA A 173 -12.70 10.36 -6.42
N LYS A 174 -13.99 10.26 -6.08
CA LYS A 174 -15.04 11.15 -6.60
C LYS A 174 -14.93 12.56 -6.05
N GLU A 175 -14.58 12.72 -4.77
CA GLU A 175 -14.51 14.01 -4.10
C GLU A 175 -13.36 14.87 -4.60
N ILE A 176 -12.17 14.25 -4.80
CA ILE A 176 -10.93 14.98 -5.07
C ILE A 176 -10.40 14.86 -6.50
N GLY A 177 -11.01 14.05 -7.36
CA GLY A 177 -10.57 13.86 -8.76
C GLY A 177 -10.48 15.17 -9.57
N LYS A 178 -11.37 16.15 -9.29
CA LYS A 178 -11.35 17.49 -9.92
C LYS A 178 -10.07 18.29 -9.64
N HIS A 179 -9.27 17.87 -8.66
CA HIS A 179 -7.99 18.49 -8.31
C HIS A 179 -6.79 17.79 -8.95
N ASN A 180 -6.99 16.97 -10.00
CA ASN A 180 -5.93 16.18 -10.64
C ASN A 180 -5.27 15.19 -9.68
N ILE A 181 -6.06 14.63 -8.74
CA ILE A 181 -5.62 13.63 -7.77
C ILE A 181 -6.30 12.31 -8.12
N THR A 182 -5.51 11.24 -8.25
CA THR A 182 -6.05 9.89 -8.44
C THR A 182 -5.96 9.08 -7.15
N VAL A 183 -6.95 8.22 -6.92
CA VAL A 183 -7.02 7.32 -5.76
C VAL A 183 -7.37 5.93 -6.26
N ASN A 184 -6.41 4.99 -6.17
CA ASN A 184 -6.56 3.65 -6.73
C ASN A 184 -6.13 2.57 -5.74
N GLN A 185 -6.59 1.34 -5.99
CA GLN A 185 -6.29 0.18 -5.16
C GLN A 185 -5.53 -0.87 -5.98
N VAL A 186 -4.44 -1.37 -5.42
CA VAL A 186 -3.79 -2.60 -5.88
C VAL A 186 -4.22 -3.73 -4.97
N ALA A 187 -4.65 -4.84 -5.53
CA ALA A 187 -5.13 -6.01 -4.81
C ALA A 187 -4.27 -7.24 -5.12
N PRO A 188 -3.21 -7.47 -4.32
CA PRO A 188 -2.34 -8.62 -4.48
C PRO A 188 -3.07 -9.94 -4.27
N GLY A 189 -2.60 -10.98 -4.98
CA GLY A 189 -2.79 -12.36 -4.58
C GLY A 189 -1.85 -12.76 -3.43
N TRP A 190 -1.74 -14.06 -3.15
CA TRP A 190 -0.72 -14.54 -2.22
C TRP A 190 0.67 -14.44 -2.86
N THR A 191 1.32 -13.34 -2.57
CA THR A 191 2.53 -12.88 -3.24
C THR A 191 3.77 -13.53 -2.65
N ILE A 192 4.73 -13.93 -3.50
CA ILE A 192 6.07 -14.35 -3.10
C ILE A 192 6.83 -13.13 -2.58
N SER A 193 7.36 -13.23 -1.37
CA SER A 193 8.14 -12.20 -0.70
C SER A 193 9.61 -12.58 -0.57
N GLU A 194 10.46 -11.67 -0.07
CA GLU A 194 11.85 -12.01 0.28
C GLU A 194 11.91 -13.20 1.24
N LYS A 195 11.03 -13.22 2.26
CA LYS A 195 10.97 -14.33 3.22
C LYS A 195 10.66 -15.66 2.54
N ASP A 196 9.72 -15.70 1.59
CA ASP A 196 9.41 -16.96 0.88
C ASP A 196 10.61 -17.44 0.07
N ARG A 197 11.42 -16.54 -0.50
CA ARG A 197 12.67 -16.88 -1.19
C ARG A 197 13.74 -17.40 -0.24
N ASP A 198 13.91 -16.77 0.92
CA ASP A 198 14.86 -17.20 1.95
C ASP A 198 14.50 -18.57 2.54
N ASP A 199 13.20 -18.83 2.73
CA ASP A 199 12.66 -20.08 3.28
C ASP A 199 12.46 -21.17 2.20
N HIS A 200 12.72 -20.90 0.92
CA HIS A 200 12.45 -21.79 -0.22
C HIS A 200 10.98 -22.28 -0.27
N SER A 201 10.05 -21.37 0.01
CA SER A 201 8.61 -21.64 0.10
C SER A 201 7.78 -20.93 -1.00
N GLU A 202 8.41 -20.64 -2.15
CA GLU A 202 7.79 -19.93 -3.27
C GLU A 202 6.64 -20.71 -3.90
N VAL A 203 6.76 -22.03 -3.95
CA VAL A 203 5.75 -22.92 -4.55
C VAL A 203 4.71 -23.31 -3.51
N GLN A 204 3.45 -23.06 -3.81
CA GLN A 204 2.30 -23.41 -2.98
C GLN A 204 1.27 -24.16 -3.83
N PRO A 205 1.39 -25.49 -4.02
CA PRO A 205 0.65 -26.23 -5.05
C PRO A 205 -0.86 -26.09 -4.97
N ASP A 206 -1.42 -25.98 -3.76
CA ASP A 206 -2.87 -25.88 -3.59
C ASP A 206 -3.39 -24.48 -3.93
N TYR A 207 -2.59 -23.44 -3.66
CA TYR A 207 -2.89 -22.09 -4.11
C TYR A 207 -2.66 -21.94 -5.62
N ASP A 208 -1.51 -22.40 -6.12
CA ASP A 208 -1.09 -22.27 -7.52
C ASP A 208 -2.14 -22.88 -8.48
N LYS A 209 -2.78 -24.00 -8.12
CA LYS A 209 -3.88 -24.60 -8.88
C LYS A 209 -5.11 -23.70 -8.99
N THR A 210 -5.30 -22.74 -8.08
CA THR A 210 -6.43 -21.79 -8.12
C THR A 210 -6.14 -20.56 -8.96
N VAL A 211 -4.88 -20.36 -9.36
CA VAL A 211 -4.42 -19.22 -10.16
C VAL A 211 -4.40 -19.59 -11.64
N PRO A 212 -5.12 -18.92 -12.53
CA PRO A 212 -5.09 -19.20 -13.97
C PRO A 212 -3.70 -19.21 -14.60
N MET A 213 -2.77 -18.35 -14.12
CA MET A 213 -1.38 -18.35 -14.58
C MET A 213 -0.54 -19.51 -13.99
N GLY A 214 -1.09 -20.31 -13.08
CA GLY A 214 -0.47 -21.53 -12.54
C GLY A 214 0.64 -21.31 -11.51
N HIS A 215 0.87 -20.10 -11.05
CA HIS A 215 1.90 -19.78 -10.05
C HIS A 215 1.54 -18.51 -9.26
N ARG A 216 2.22 -18.30 -8.13
CA ARG A 216 2.13 -17.05 -7.35
C ARG A 216 2.85 -15.91 -8.06
N GLY A 217 2.30 -14.70 -7.98
CA GLY A 217 3.02 -13.48 -8.34
C GLY A 217 4.09 -13.12 -7.32
N THR A 218 4.98 -12.22 -7.69
CA THR A 218 6.07 -11.71 -6.85
C THR A 218 5.71 -10.34 -6.23
N ASP A 219 6.45 -9.95 -5.20
CA ASP A 219 6.41 -8.59 -4.65
C ASP A 219 6.74 -7.53 -5.71
N GLN A 220 7.60 -7.87 -6.69
CA GLN A 220 7.93 -6.98 -7.81
C GLN A 220 6.73 -6.77 -8.76
N ASP A 221 5.91 -7.79 -9.01
CA ASP A 221 4.70 -7.65 -9.83
C ASP A 221 3.74 -6.63 -9.21
N ILE A 222 3.62 -6.65 -7.87
CA ILE A 222 2.81 -5.70 -7.13
C ILE A 222 3.42 -4.30 -7.17
N ALA A 223 4.74 -4.19 -6.93
CA ALA A 223 5.44 -2.91 -6.95
C ALA A 223 5.39 -2.24 -8.33
N ASN A 224 5.46 -3.00 -9.42
CA ASN A 224 5.31 -2.50 -10.78
C ASN A 224 3.95 -1.82 -10.99
N MET A 225 2.86 -2.43 -10.51
CA MET A 225 1.52 -1.84 -10.60
C MET A 225 1.41 -0.59 -9.70
N VAL A 226 2.00 -0.60 -8.52
CA VAL A 226 2.05 0.58 -7.64
C VAL A 226 2.79 1.73 -8.34
N CYS A 227 3.96 1.49 -8.94
CA CYS A 227 4.72 2.51 -9.66
C CYS A 227 3.94 3.06 -10.87
N PHE A 228 3.24 2.19 -11.62
CA PHE A 228 2.39 2.63 -12.71
C PHE A 228 1.30 3.60 -12.23
N LEU A 229 0.56 3.23 -11.18
CA LEU A 229 -0.52 4.05 -10.62
C LEU A 229 -0.01 5.32 -9.93
N ALA A 230 1.22 5.32 -9.44
CA ALA A 230 1.89 6.49 -8.88
C ALA A 230 2.40 7.47 -9.95
N SER A 231 2.43 7.07 -11.21
CA SER A 231 2.96 7.85 -12.33
C SER A 231 1.88 8.63 -13.09
N ASP A 232 2.33 9.54 -13.95
CA ASP A 232 1.44 10.28 -14.86
C ASP A 232 0.89 9.42 -16.00
N LEU A 233 1.40 8.21 -16.20
CA LEU A 233 0.83 7.24 -17.14
C LEU A 233 -0.57 6.78 -16.70
N ALA A 234 -0.89 6.86 -15.42
CA ALA A 234 -2.20 6.55 -14.84
C ALA A 234 -3.04 7.80 -14.52
N ALA A 235 -2.72 8.97 -15.07
CA ALA A 235 -3.36 10.24 -14.71
C ALA A 235 -4.89 10.28 -14.93
N PHE A 236 -5.43 9.41 -15.79
CA PHE A 236 -6.88 9.31 -16.03
C PHE A 236 -7.51 8.04 -15.43
N THR A 237 -6.79 7.37 -14.51
CA THR A 237 -7.25 6.17 -13.80
C THR A 237 -7.48 6.51 -12.34
N THR A 238 -8.74 6.46 -11.87
CA THR A 238 -9.09 6.73 -10.47
C THR A 238 -10.30 5.90 -10.02
N GLY A 239 -10.37 5.59 -8.71
CA GLY A 239 -11.45 4.83 -8.11
C GLY A 239 -11.42 3.34 -8.46
N THR A 240 -10.33 2.82 -9.01
CA THR A 240 -10.22 1.44 -9.48
C THR A 240 -9.77 0.48 -8.37
N TYR A 241 -10.23 -0.77 -8.48
CA TYR A 241 -9.71 -1.93 -7.78
C TYR A 241 -9.00 -2.82 -8.82
N ILE A 242 -7.67 -2.91 -8.73
CA ILE A 242 -6.85 -3.62 -9.71
C ILE A 242 -6.27 -4.88 -9.08
N PRO A 243 -6.81 -6.08 -9.39
CA PRO A 243 -6.21 -7.33 -8.94
C PRO A 243 -4.88 -7.59 -9.65
N VAL A 244 -3.87 -7.92 -8.88
CA VAL A 244 -2.57 -8.42 -9.36
C VAL A 244 -2.38 -9.81 -8.74
N CYS A 245 -3.08 -10.80 -9.31
CA CYS A 245 -3.28 -12.12 -8.73
C CYS A 245 -3.28 -13.25 -9.77
N GLY A 246 -2.68 -13.03 -10.95
CA GLY A 246 -2.59 -14.04 -12.01
C GLY A 246 -3.95 -14.53 -12.54
N GLY A 247 -5.01 -13.70 -12.41
CA GLY A 247 -6.36 -14.01 -12.87
C GLY A 247 -7.24 -14.76 -11.85
N ARG A 248 -6.77 -15.00 -10.61
CA ARG A 248 -7.59 -15.65 -9.58
C ARG A 248 -8.85 -14.84 -9.25
N VAL A 249 -8.76 -13.52 -9.34
CA VAL A 249 -9.91 -12.61 -9.29
C VAL A 249 -10.07 -11.93 -10.65
N MET A 250 -11.26 -12.06 -11.21
CA MET A 250 -11.72 -11.32 -12.39
C MET A 250 -12.94 -10.50 -11.97
N PRO A 251 -12.79 -9.17 -11.73
CA PRO A 251 -13.91 -8.33 -11.37
C PRO A 251 -15.01 -8.40 -12.43
N GLY A 252 -16.27 -8.51 -12.01
CA GLY A 252 -17.41 -8.48 -12.92
C GLY A 252 -17.53 -7.14 -13.65
N ILE A 253 -18.05 -7.20 -14.86
CA ILE A 253 -18.45 -6.05 -15.68
C ILE A 253 -19.89 -5.67 -15.37
#